data_2a2ec0ac66dc2b3720d29fa3106bb9f9
#
_entry.id   2a2ec0ac66dc2b3720d29fa3106bb9f9
#
_cell.length_a   1.000
_cell.length_b   1.000
_cell.length_c   1.000
_cell.angle_alpha   90.00
_cell.angle_beta   90.00
_cell.angle_gamma   90.00
#
_symmetry.space_group_name_H-M   'P 1'
#
loop_
_entity.id
_entity.type
_entity.pdbx_description
1 polymer ?
#
loop_
_entity_poly.entity_id
_entity_poly.type
_entity_poly.pdbx_seq_one_letter_code
_entity_poly.pdbx_strand_id
1 'polypeptide(L)'
;MEEMSHSETGIPTLTRGLLWLMTIGCGLVIANLYYSQPLLRLIADDLGESEAATSRITMVTQLGYATGLLLIVPLGDMFRRKRIILIDFAFILLSLFAVALSPTLEMIIVSSFFLGLTSVIPQVFLPLTAQLSKPDEAPKNMATVITGLLTGMLLSRVFSGILAEYTGWRSVYFTALGILFIYGIILAVRLPEIQPTFKGTYRQLMRSILHYVRILPDLRMASLRGALTFGSFSMLWGTLAFQLNSPPFNAGSDVAGAMGIIGVLGAVAANVTGRVTNKYGQNAILTIGGCILLFSWVIFGLAGSTYAGIIIGIIILDMAQQAMNISNQSLIFKTHPEATNRINTAYMVSFFTGGAIGTFVGGTAWGMYRWTGVVVSGFTFILVCLLAHLIYLKTIKSKEITP
;
A
#
# COMPACT_ATOMS: atom_id res chain seq x y z
N MET A 1 32.01 16.94 4.74
CA MET A 1 30.83 17.76 5.11
C MET A 1 30.44 18.52 3.85
N GLU A 2 29.45 18.02 3.08
CA GLU A 2 28.88 18.80 1.99
C GLU A 2 28.01 19.90 2.63
N GLU A 3 28.39 21.16 2.42
CA GLU A 3 27.60 22.32 2.82
C GLU A 3 26.21 22.22 2.23
N MET A 4 25.18 22.31 3.08
CA MET A 4 23.80 22.45 2.61
C MET A 4 23.69 23.76 1.86
N SER A 5 23.57 23.70 0.52
CA SER A 5 23.32 24.88 -0.29
C SER A 5 21.92 25.41 0.02
N HIS A 6 21.81 26.61 0.53
CA HIS A 6 20.55 27.33 0.68
C HIS A 6 20.18 27.96 -0.67
N SER A 7 18.93 27.78 -1.12
CA SER A 7 18.37 28.59 -2.21
C SER A 7 18.18 30.02 -1.71
N GLU A 8 18.10 31.00 -2.62
CA GLU A 8 17.82 32.42 -2.31
C GLU A 8 16.55 32.65 -1.48
N THR A 9 15.67 31.63 -1.36
CA THR A 9 14.44 31.63 -0.57
C THR A 9 14.58 31.06 0.84
N GLY A 10 15.79 30.63 1.27
CA GLY A 10 16.03 30.05 2.61
C GLY A 10 15.47 28.63 2.80
N ILE A 11 14.95 27.99 1.76
CA ILE A 11 14.47 26.59 1.80
C ILE A 11 15.65 25.68 1.46
N PRO A 12 15.93 24.62 2.26
CA PRO A 12 16.98 23.66 1.95
C PRO A 12 16.74 23.03 0.58
N THR A 13 17.76 22.95 -0.25
CA THR A 13 17.69 22.25 -1.54
C THR A 13 17.86 20.74 -1.36
N LEU A 14 17.20 19.96 -2.21
CA LEU A 14 17.30 18.49 -2.18
C LEU A 14 18.71 18.06 -2.62
N THR A 15 19.49 17.56 -1.68
CA THR A 15 20.78 16.91 -1.99
C THR A 15 20.59 15.46 -2.42
N ARG A 16 21.52 14.91 -3.19
CA ARG A 16 21.50 13.48 -3.56
C ARG A 16 21.44 12.56 -2.33
N GLY A 17 22.18 12.89 -1.27
CA GLY A 17 22.18 12.13 -0.03
C GLY A 17 20.81 12.13 0.66
N LEU A 18 20.12 13.27 0.70
CA LEU A 18 18.79 13.39 1.26
C LEU A 18 17.74 12.65 0.40
N LEU A 19 17.85 12.69 -0.94
CA LEU A 19 16.99 11.93 -1.85
C LEU A 19 17.10 10.43 -1.57
N TRP A 20 18.34 9.88 -1.48
CA TRP A 20 18.53 8.47 -1.19
C TRP A 20 18.09 8.10 0.23
N LEU A 21 18.31 8.98 1.21
CA LEU A 21 17.78 8.77 2.55
C LEU A 21 16.25 8.61 2.54
N MET A 22 15.52 9.52 1.88
CA MET A 22 14.05 9.40 1.77
C MET A 22 13.62 8.19 0.95
N THR A 23 14.33 7.83 -0.11
CA THR A 23 14.06 6.66 -0.96
C THR A 23 14.18 5.36 -0.16
N ILE A 24 15.28 5.18 0.55
CA ILE A 24 15.52 4.01 1.41
C ILE A 24 14.50 3.98 2.55
N GLY A 25 14.25 5.12 3.18
CA GLY A 25 13.26 5.22 4.25
C GLY A 25 11.84 4.86 3.81
N CYS A 26 11.42 5.27 2.61
CA CYS A 26 10.15 4.85 2.04
C CYS A 26 10.07 3.32 1.92
N GLY A 27 11.13 2.68 1.43
CA GLY A 27 11.18 1.23 1.31
C GLY A 27 11.15 0.51 2.65
N LEU A 28 11.98 0.95 3.61
CA LEU A 28 12.05 0.34 4.94
C LEU A 28 10.77 0.48 5.74
N VAL A 29 10.11 1.64 5.67
CA VAL A 29 8.89 1.89 6.45
C VAL A 29 7.69 1.19 5.82
N ILE A 30 7.51 1.22 4.49
CA ILE A 30 6.39 0.53 3.83
C ILE A 30 6.47 -0.99 4.00
N ALA A 31 7.67 -1.55 4.15
CA ALA A 31 7.91 -2.97 4.37
C ALA A 31 7.13 -3.51 5.59
N ASN A 32 6.92 -2.68 6.62
CA ASN A 32 6.18 -3.06 7.83
C ASN A 32 4.75 -3.53 7.56
N LEU A 33 4.12 -3.06 6.47
CA LEU A 33 2.77 -3.46 6.10
C LEU A 33 2.70 -4.86 5.49
N TYR A 34 3.85 -5.38 5.04
CA TYR A 34 3.89 -6.58 4.21
C TYR A 34 4.68 -7.73 4.83
N TYR A 35 5.46 -7.49 5.90
CA TYR A 35 6.21 -8.56 6.59
C TYR A 35 5.33 -9.72 7.04
N SER A 36 4.13 -9.44 7.56
CA SER A 36 3.25 -10.46 8.11
C SER A 36 2.72 -11.45 7.06
N GLN A 37 2.59 -11.04 5.79
CA GLN A 37 1.89 -11.83 4.78
C GLN A 37 2.45 -13.26 4.57
N PRO A 38 3.76 -13.48 4.37
CA PRO A 38 4.30 -14.83 4.26
C PRO A 38 4.41 -15.55 5.61
N LEU A 39 4.28 -14.82 6.74
CA LEU A 39 4.48 -15.35 8.09
C LEU A 39 3.19 -15.86 8.74
N LEU A 40 2.01 -15.57 8.17
CA LEU A 40 0.72 -15.83 8.80
C LEU A 40 0.55 -17.29 9.23
N ARG A 41 1.05 -18.23 8.43
CA ARG A 41 1.00 -19.65 8.75
C ARG A 41 1.93 -20.00 9.93
N LEU A 42 3.18 -19.53 9.91
CA LEU A 42 4.13 -19.76 11.00
C LEU A 42 3.61 -19.17 12.34
N ILE A 43 2.96 -18.00 12.27
CA ILE A 43 2.35 -17.38 13.45
C ILE A 43 1.17 -18.21 13.94
N ALA A 44 0.34 -18.76 13.05
CA ALA A 44 -0.78 -19.62 13.39
C ALA A 44 -0.30 -20.87 14.13
N ASP A 45 0.71 -21.54 13.59
CA ASP A 45 1.28 -22.75 14.17
C ASP A 45 1.97 -22.52 15.52
N ASP A 46 2.73 -21.40 15.65
CA ASP A 46 3.44 -21.04 16.89
C ASP A 46 2.49 -20.69 18.05
N LEU A 47 1.36 -20.04 17.74
CA LEU A 47 0.39 -19.60 18.74
C LEU A 47 -0.78 -20.59 18.95
N GLY A 48 -0.87 -21.65 18.13
CA GLY A 48 -2.00 -22.59 18.16
C GLY A 48 -3.32 -21.96 17.68
N GLU A 49 -3.25 -20.97 16.81
CA GLU A 49 -4.39 -20.20 16.33
C GLU A 49 -4.82 -20.65 14.92
N SER A 50 -6.07 -20.32 14.55
CA SER A 50 -6.54 -20.60 13.20
C SER A 50 -5.95 -19.65 12.15
N GLU A 51 -5.78 -20.14 10.93
CA GLU A 51 -5.32 -19.33 9.77
C GLU A 51 -6.22 -18.11 9.54
N ALA A 52 -7.54 -18.28 9.72
CA ALA A 52 -8.50 -17.19 9.62
C ALA A 52 -8.30 -16.13 10.72
N ALA A 53 -7.92 -16.55 11.95
CA ALA A 53 -7.64 -15.62 13.03
C ALA A 53 -6.35 -14.82 12.78
N THR A 54 -5.27 -15.47 12.33
CA THR A 54 -3.99 -14.81 12.06
C THR A 54 -4.05 -13.88 10.84
N SER A 55 -4.92 -14.13 9.85
CA SER A 55 -5.13 -13.20 8.73
C SER A 55 -5.55 -11.80 9.18
N ARG A 56 -6.17 -11.67 10.37
CA ARG A 56 -6.53 -10.38 10.98
C ARG A 56 -5.32 -9.49 11.27
N ILE A 57 -4.12 -10.04 11.40
CA ILE A 57 -2.88 -9.26 11.57
C ILE A 57 -2.69 -8.33 10.37
N THR A 58 -2.74 -8.86 9.15
CA THR A 58 -2.62 -8.05 7.93
C THR A 58 -3.79 -7.07 7.78
N MET A 59 -5.01 -7.50 8.10
CA MET A 59 -6.20 -6.64 8.07
C MET A 59 -6.02 -5.42 8.98
N VAL A 60 -5.65 -5.62 10.24
CA VAL A 60 -5.52 -4.49 11.19
C VAL A 60 -4.32 -3.60 10.89
N THR A 61 -3.23 -4.15 10.34
CA THR A 61 -2.09 -3.35 9.86
C THR A 61 -2.52 -2.40 8.75
N GLN A 62 -3.30 -2.88 7.77
CA GLN A 62 -3.84 -2.05 6.69
C GLN A 62 -4.86 -1.02 7.20
N LEU A 63 -5.71 -1.40 8.16
CA LEU A 63 -6.66 -0.49 8.80
C LEU A 63 -5.93 0.60 9.61
N GLY A 64 -4.88 0.22 10.35
CA GLY A 64 -3.98 1.14 11.03
C GLY A 64 -3.39 2.15 10.04
N TYR A 65 -2.84 1.66 8.92
CA TYR A 65 -2.28 2.51 7.88
C TYR A 65 -3.31 3.48 7.28
N ALA A 66 -4.52 3.00 6.95
CA ALA A 66 -5.61 3.86 6.49
C ALA A 66 -5.96 4.95 7.53
N THR A 67 -5.98 4.59 8.80
CA THR A 67 -6.22 5.52 9.92
C THR A 67 -5.07 6.55 10.02
N GLY A 68 -3.83 6.12 9.89
CA GLY A 68 -2.65 6.99 9.88
C GLY A 68 -2.64 7.96 8.69
N LEU A 69 -3.02 7.49 7.51
CA LEU A 69 -3.20 8.35 6.33
C LEU A 69 -4.23 9.46 6.58
N LEU A 70 -5.31 9.14 7.27
CA LEU A 70 -6.35 10.12 7.58
C LEU A 70 -5.94 11.08 8.69
N LEU A 71 -5.29 10.57 9.74
CA LEU A 71 -5.06 11.35 10.97
C LEU A 71 -3.65 11.96 11.04
N ILE A 72 -2.60 11.23 10.62
CA ILE A 72 -1.21 11.64 10.81
C ILE A 72 -0.68 12.44 9.60
N VAL A 73 -0.93 11.97 8.38
CA VAL A 73 -0.39 12.64 7.19
C VAL A 73 -0.78 14.11 7.10
N PRO A 74 -2.02 14.53 7.38
CA PRO A 74 -2.41 15.93 7.37
C PRO A 74 -1.69 16.78 8.44
N LEU A 75 -1.23 16.19 9.55
CA LEU A 75 -0.43 16.89 10.54
C LEU A 75 0.92 17.34 9.98
N GLY A 76 1.47 16.62 9.00
CA GLY A 76 2.69 16.98 8.29
C GLY A 76 2.62 18.33 7.55
N ASP A 77 1.42 18.80 7.20
CA ASP A 77 1.21 20.13 6.61
C ASP A 77 1.09 21.25 7.68
N MET A 78 0.73 20.89 8.92
CA MET A 78 0.45 21.83 10.02
C MET A 78 1.61 22.03 11.00
N PHE A 79 2.43 21.01 11.17
CA PHE A 79 3.53 21.03 12.12
C PHE A 79 4.88 20.83 11.42
N ARG A 80 5.97 21.04 12.15
CA ARG A 80 7.34 20.81 11.66
C ARG A 80 7.49 19.35 11.25
N ARG A 81 7.68 19.10 9.98
CA ARG A 81 7.67 17.73 9.39
C ARG A 81 8.70 16.81 10.04
N LYS A 82 9.92 17.32 10.32
CA LYS A 82 10.96 16.54 11.01
C LYS A 82 10.47 16.00 12.36
N ARG A 83 9.80 16.84 13.15
CA ARG A 83 9.31 16.43 14.48
C ARG A 83 8.26 15.32 14.38
N ILE A 84 7.30 15.46 13.46
CA ILE A 84 6.27 14.43 13.23
C ILE A 84 6.91 13.12 12.81
N ILE A 85 7.81 13.17 11.81
CA ILE A 85 8.51 11.99 11.30
C ILE A 85 9.27 11.27 12.41
N LEU A 86 9.99 11.98 13.28
CA LEU A 86 10.76 11.37 14.36
C LEU A 86 9.87 10.77 15.46
N ILE A 87 8.76 11.43 15.79
CA ILE A 87 7.77 10.89 16.74
C ILE A 87 7.15 9.62 16.16
N ASP A 88 6.71 9.67 14.92
CA ASP A 88 6.10 8.55 14.21
C ASP A 88 7.09 7.37 14.13
N PHE A 89 8.37 7.67 13.87
CA PHE A 89 9.45 6.69 13.85
C PHE A 89 9.66 6.00 15.20
N ALA A 90 9.62 6.76 16.30
CA ALA A 90 9.71 6.19 17.64
C ALA A 90 8.57 5.21 17.93
N PHE A 91 7.35 5.54 17.49
CA PHE A 91 6.20 4.63 17.60
C PHE A 91 6.30 3.41 16.70
N ILE A 92 6.90 3.51 15.50
CA ILE A 92 7.22 2.34 14.66
C ILE A 92 8.14 1.38 15.42
N LEU A 93 9.23 1.89 16.01
CA LEU A 93 10.18 1.07 16.76
C LEU A 93 9.52 0.39 17.96
N LEU A 94 8.70 1.12 18.71
CA LEU A 94 7.94 0.56 19.82
C LEU A 94 6.95 -0.52 19.37
N SER A 95 6.26 -0.29 18.26
CA SER A 95 5.31 -1.24 17.70
C SER A 95 5.99 -2.52 17.20
N LEU A 96 7.14 -2.40 16.50
CA LEU A 96 7.94 -3.56 16.08
C LEU A 96 8.43 -4.39 17.26
N PHE A 97 8.92 -3.73 18.30
CA PHE A 97 9.35 -4.38 19.52
C PHE A 97 8.17 -5.10 20.21
N ALA A 98 7.00 -4.45 20.28
CA ALA A 98 5.80 -5.04 20.85
C ALA A 98 5.33 -6.27 20.05
N VAL A 99 5.33 -6.22 18.70
CA VAL A 99 5.00 -7.38 17.86
C VAL A 99 5.99 -8.53 18.11
N ALA A 100 7.29 -8.24 18.12
CA ALA A 100 8.34 -9.25 18.30
C ALA A 100 8.24 -10.00 19.62
N LEU A 101 7.82 -9.31 20.70
CA LEU A 101 7.68 -9.88 22.05
C LEU A 101 6.29 -10.43 22.35
N SER A 102 5.31 -10.30 21.45
CA SER A 102 3.93 -10.66 21.71
C SER A 102 3.77 -12.18 21.94
N PRO A 103 3.23 -12.61 23.09
CA PRO A 103 2.95 -14.01 23.38
C PRO A 103 1.57 -14.48 22.89
N THR A 104 0.66 -13.55 22.54
CA THR A 104 -0.71 -13.86 22.12
C THR A 104 -1.08 -13.15 20.83
N LEU A 105 -2.07 -13.70 20.13
CA LEU A 105 -2.56 -13.11 18.88
C LEU A 105 -3.15 -11.71 19.09
N GLU A 106 -3.85 -11.47 20.20
CA GLU A 106 -4.45 -10.18 20.53
C GLU A 106 -3.38 -9.09 20.66
N MET A 107 -2.25 -9.38 21.32
CA MET A 107 -1.13 -8.43 21.41
C MET A 107 -0.52 -8.14 20.05
N ILE A 108 -0.37 -9.17 19.19
CA ILE A 108 0.10 -8.97 17.81
C ILE A 108 -0.88 -8.09 17.04
N ILE A 109 -2.19 -8.32 17.15
CA ILE A 109 -3.23 -7.53 16.48
C ILE A 109 -3.15 -6.07 16.90
N VAL A 110 -3.11 -5.79 18.22
CA VAL A 110 -3.04 -4.41 18.73
C VAL A 110 -1.74 -3.73 18.28
N SER A 111 -0.60 -4.41 18.44
CA SER A 111 0.71 -3.87 18.05
C SER A 111 0.82 -3.64 16.55
N SER A 112 0.23 -4.54 15.74
CA SER A 112 0.20 -4.41 14.28
C SER A 112 -0.69 -3.26 13.79
N PHE A 113 -1.79 -2.95 14.52
CA PHE A 113 -2.57 -1.75 14.25
C PHE A 113 -1.72 -0.49 14.41
N PHE A 114 -1.00 -0.36 15.53
CA PHE A 114 -0.13 0.79 15.77
C PHE A 114 1.07 0.82 14.80
N LEU A 115 1.61 -0.33 14.44
CA LEU A 115 2.66 -0.44 13.41
C LEU A 115 2.16 0.10 12.06
N GLY A 116 0.95 -0.28 11.66
CA GLY A 116 0.30 0.26 10.47
C GLY A 116 0.04 1.76 10.58
N LEU A 117 -0.55 2.21 11.69
CA LEU A 117 -0.90 3.60 11.97
C LEU A 117 0.29 4.55 11.79
N THR A 118 1.46 4.14 12.24
CA THR A 118 2.68 4.94 12.23
C THR A 118 3.56 4.74 10.99
N SER A 119 3.31 3.72 10.18
CA SER A 119 4.09 3.46 8.95
C SER A 119 3.74 4.37 7.76
N VAL A 120 3.16 5.55 8.00
CA VAL A 120 2.69 6.49 6.96
C VAL A 120 3.75 7.49 6.48
N ILE A 121 4.95 7.45 7.02
CA ILE A 121 6.07 8.33 6.65
C ILE A 121 6.34 8.44 5.14
N PRO A 122 6.22 7.37 4.33
CA PRO A 122 6.37 7.48 2.88
C PRO A 122 5.45 8.51 2.23
N GLN A 123 4.24 8.68 2.76
CA GLN A 123 3.27 9.67 2.27
C GLN A 123 3.63 11.11 2.67
N VAL A 124 4.50 11.29 3.65
CA VAL A 124 5.09 12.58 4.02
C VAL A 124 6.34 12.87 3.18
N PHE A 125 7.15 11.85 2.87
CA PHE A 125 8.37 11.99 2.09
C PHE A 125 8.10 12.36 0.63
N LEU A 126 7.04 11.84 0.01
CA LEU A 126 6.70 12.13 -1.39
C LEU A 126 6.48 13.64 -1.66
N PRO A 127 5.53 14.31 -0.97
CA PRO A 127 5.36 15.76 -1.16
C PRO A 127 6.57 16.57 -0.69
N LEU A 128 7.31 16.07 0.31
CA LEU A 128 8.54 16.69 0.77
C LEU A 128 9.61 16.67 -0.32
N THR A 129 9.77 15.56 -1.02
CA THR A 129 10.70 15.44 -2.15
C THR A 129 10.36 16.45 -3.24
N ALA A 130 9.08 16.60 -3.58
CA ALA A 130 8.63 17.59 -4.58
C ALA A 130 8.96 19.03 -4.12
N GLN A 131 8.70 19.35 -2.85
CA GLN A 131 8.93 20.68 -2.28
C GLN A 131 10.41 21.08 -2.24
N LEU A 132 11.30 20.13 -1.99
CA LEU A 132 12.75 20.36 -1.89
C LEU A 132 13.46 20.28 -3.25
N SER A 133 12.81 19.76 -4.28
CA SER A 133 13.35 19.64 -5.63
C SER A 133 13.21 20.93 -6.43
N LYS A 134 14.12 21.14 -7.38
CA LYS A 134 13.88 22.13 -8.44
C LYS A 134 12.67 21.70 -9.28
N PRO A 135 11.89 22.64 -9.82
CA PRO A 135 10.64 22.32 -10.54
C PRO A 135 10.83 21.33 -11.72
N ASP A 136 11.93 21.43 -12.45
CA ASP A 136 12.31 20.56 -13.56
C ASP A 136 12.77 19.15 -13.13
N GLU A 137 13.34 19.03 -11.91
CA GLU A 137 13.82 17.75 -11.36
C GLU A 137 12.78 17.04 -10.48
N ALA A 138 11.75 17.73 -9.99
CA ALA A 138 10.78 17.20 -9.03
C ALA A 138 10.09 15.91 -9.51
N PRO A 139 9.64 15.75 -10.77
CA PRO A 139 9.03 14.50 -11.22
C PRO A 139 10.00 13.32 -11.18
N LYS A 140 11.28 13.53 -11.55
CA LYS A 140 12.32 12.50 -11.52
C LYS A 140 12.65 12.07 -10.10
N ASN A 141 12.79 13.02 -9.19
CA ASN A 141 13.13 12.76 -7.80
C ASN A 141 11.98 12.04 -7.09
N MET A 142 10.73 12.44 -7.34
CA MET A 142 9.55 11.73 -6.84
C MET A 142 9.48 10.28 -7.37
N ALA A 143 9.77 10.06 -8.65
CA ALA A 143 9.82 8.71 -9.23
C ALA A 143 10.88 7.83 -8.53
N THR A 144 12.03 8.41 -8.16
CA THR A 144 13.07 7.70 -7.40
C THR A 144 12.55 7.25 -6.02
N VAL A 145 11.85 8.12 -5.29
CA VAL A 145 11.27 7.80 -3.98
C VAL A 145 10.17 6.74 -4.11
N ILE A 146 9.31 6.84 -5.13
CA ILE A 146 8.29 5.82 -5.43
C ILE A 146 8.93 4.47 -5.76
N THR A 147 10.05 4.45 -6.49
CA THR A 147 10.78 3.21 -6.76
C THR A 147 11.28 2.58 -5.46
N GLY A 148 11.79 3.38 -4.51
CA GLY A 148 12.16 2.89 -3.18
C GLY A 148 10.98 2.26 -2.44
N LEU A 149 9.82 2.91 -2.47
CA LEU A 149 8.59 2.40 -1.87
C LEU A 149 8.17 1.05 -2.48
N LEU A 150 8.10 0.96 -3.82
CA LEU A 150 7.73 -0.27 -4.51
C LEU A 150 8.74 -1.41 -4.24
N THR A 151 10.03 -1.08 -4.29
CA THR A 151 11.10 -2.05 -3.97
C THR A 151 10.97 -2.58 -2.55
N GLY A 152 10.72 -1.70 -1.57
CA GLY A 152 10.53 -2.10 -0.18
C GLY A 152 9.31 -3.01 0.01
N MET A 153 8.20 -2.69 -0.65
CA MET A 153 6.99 -3.52 -0.63
C MET A 153 7.25 -4.94 -1.17
N LEU A 154 8.01 -5.07 -2.24
CA LEU A 154 8.31 -6.35 -2.87
C LEU A 154 9.35 -7.15 -2.08
N LEU A 155 10.48 -6.51 -1.74
CA LEU A 155 11.57 -7.16 -1.02
C LEU A 155 11.18 -7.55 0.41
N SER A 156 10.23 -6.85 1.04
CA SER A 156 9.78 -7.18 2.40
C SER A 156 9.23 -8.59 2.51
N ARG A 157 8.46 -9.04 1.52
CA ARG A 157 7.90 -10.40 1.50
C ARG A 157 9.00 -11.45 1.34
N VAL A 158 9.93 -11.21 0.44
CA VAL A 158 11.08 -12.12 0.22
C VAL A 158 11.94 -12.20 1.47
N PHE A 159 12.30 -11.05 2.02
CA PHE A 159 13.11 -10.95 3.23
C PHE A 159 12.43 -11.65 4.41
N SER A 160 11.15 -11.33 4.68
CA SER A 160 10.44 -11.91 5.81
C SER A 160 10.21 -13.42 5.63
N GLY A 161 9.85 -13.88 4.43
CA GLY A 161 9.62 -15.30 4.16
C GLY A 161 10.89 -16.13 4.33
N ILE A 162 12.02 -15.71 3.74
CA ILE A 162 13.29 -16.43 3.86
C ILE A 162 13.80 -16.39 5.31
N LEU A 163 13.85 -15.21 5.93
CA LEU A 163 14.38 -15.11 7.29
C LEU A 163 13.58 -15.95 8.29
N ALA A 164 12.26 -15.89 8.18
CA ALA A 164 11.38 -16.60 9.11
C ALA A 164 11.44 -18.12 8.97
N GLU A 165 11.65 -18.65 7.77
CA GLU A 165 11.78 -20.10 7.55
C GLU A 165 12.92 -20.70 8.36
N TYR A 166 14.06 -19.99 8.47
CA TYR A 166 15.24 -20.49 9.17
C TYR A 166 15.35 -20.08 10.63
N THR A 167 14.74 -18.94 11.02
CA THR A 167 14.98 -18.33 12.34
C THR A 167 13.70 -18.01 13.11
N GLY A 168 12.53 -18.35 12.54
CA GLY A 168 11.23 -18.08 13.10
C GLY A 168 10.74 -16.65 12.84
N TRP A 169 9.44 -16.44 12.91
CA TRP A 169 8.77 -15.20 12.52
C TRP A 169 9.14 -13.98 13.38
N ARG A 170 9.46 -14.18 14.66
CA ARG A 170 9.84 -13.08 15.57
C ARG A 170 11.15 -12.42 15.16
N SER A 171 12.09 -13.18 14.60
CA SER A 171 13.38 -12.67 14.15
C SER A 171 13.25 -11.62 13.05
N VAL A 172 12.21 -11.70 12.22
CA VAL A 172 11.91 -10.71 11.18
C VAL A 172 11.66 -9.34 11.81
N TYR A 173 10.82 -9.28 12.85
CA TYR A 173 10.49 -8.03 13.53
C TYR A 173 11.66 -7.48 14.34
N PHE A 174 12.48 -8.34 14.99
CA PHE A 174 13.72 -7.89 15.64
C PHE A 174 14.74 -7.35 14.65
N THR A 175 14.91 -7.99 13.51
CA THR A 175 15.82 -7.52 12.46
C THR A 175 15.34 -6.20 11.86
N ALA A 176 14.04 -6.08 11.57
CA ALA A 176 13.43 -4.83 11.11
C ALA A 176 13.61 -3.71 12.15
N LEU A 177 13.41 -4.01 13.44
CA LEU A 177 13.66 -3.08 14.54
C LEU A 177 15.10 -2.56 14.53
N GLY A 178 16.08 -3.46 14.43
CA GLY A 178 17.52 -3.08 14.40
C GLY A 178 17.86 -2.20 13.19
N ILE A 179 17.39 -2.59 12.00
CA ILE A 179 17.63 -1.81 10.77
C ILE A 179 16.98 -0.43 10.88
N LEU A 180 15.71 -0.36 11.30
CA LEU A 180 14.98 0.90 11.44
C LEU A 180 15.53 1.75 12.58
N PHE A 181 16.06 1.18 13.67
CA PHE A 181 16.72 1.93 14.72
C PHE A 181 17.96 2.67 14.21
N ILE A 182 18.84 1.97 13.48
CA ILE A 182 20.02 2.58 12.85
C ILE A 182 19.60 3.66 11.85
N TYR A 183 18.64 3.34 10.98
CA TYR A 183 18.11 4.29 10.00
C TYR A 183 17.50 5.53 10.69
N GLY A 184 16.76 5.36 11.78
CA GLY A 184 16.15 6.44 12.55
C GLY A 184 17.19 7.42 13.14
N ILE A 185 18.32 6.93 13.59
CA ILE A 185 19.44 7.78 14.04
C ILE A 185 19.98 8.61 12.87
N ILE A 186 20.22 7.98 11.72
CA ILE A 186 20.70 8.68 10.52
C ILE A 186 19.68 9.74 10.08
N LEU A 187 18.40 9.39 10.09
CA LEU A 187 17.30 10.30 9.75
C LEU A 187 17.24 11.50 10.69
N ALA A 188 17.37 11.28 12.01
CA ALA A 188 17.34 12.35 13.00
C ALA A 188 18.46 13.37 12.79
N VAL A 189 19.64 12.91 12.38
CA VAL A 189 20.80 13.78 12.12
C VAL A 189 20.71 14.49 10.76
N ARG A 190 20.30 13.76 9.71
CA ARG A 190 20.38 14.25 8.31
C ARG A 190 19.14 14.96 7.80
N LEU A 191 17.96 14.69 8.37
CA LEU A 191 16.72 15.33 7.90
C LEU A 191 16.71 16.81 8.31
N PRO A 192 16.58 17.77 7.36
CA PRO A 192 16.51 19.19 7.67
C PRO A 192 15.20 19.55 8.35
N GLU A 193 15.19 20.67 9.08
CA GLU A 193 13.97 21.26 9.62
C GLU A 193 13.18 21.92 8.48
N ILE A 194 11.90 21.59 8.38
CA ILE A 194 11.03 22.10 7.32
C ILE A 194 9.77 22.70 7.96
N GLN A 195 9.52 23.97 7.63
CA GLN A 195 8.41 24.73 8.16
C GLN A 195 7.07 24.24 7.61
N PRO A 196 6.00 24.30 8.38
CA PRO A 196 4.66 23.95 7.94
C PRO A 196 4.17 24.89 6.84
N THR A 197 3.40 24.34 5.91
CA THR A 197 2.85 25.09 4.76
C THR A 197 1.41 25.56 4.99
N PHE A 198 0.67 24.89 5.88
CA PHE A 198 -0.74 25.16 6.13
C PHE A 198 -0.93 26.00 7.42
N LYS A 199 -1.68 27.11 7.33
CA LYS A 199 -1.95 28.04 8.45
C LYS A 199 -3.34 27.90 9.06
N GLY A 200 -4.12 26.87 8.65
CA GLY A 200 -5.47 26.63 9.16
C GLY A 200 -5.51 25.71 10.38
N THR A 201 -6.72 25.38 10.84
CA THR A 201 -6.94 24.43 11.93
C THR A 201 -7.07 22.98 11.39
N TYR A 202 -6.75 21.98 12.22
CA TYR A 202 -6.92 20.56 11.85
C TYR A 202 -8.37 20.24 11.45
N ARG A 203 -9.36 20.82 12.13
CA ARG A 203 -10.78 20.66 11.78
C ARG A 203 -11.10 21.19 10.38
N GLN A 204 -10.51 22.32 9.98
CA GLN A 204 -10.68 22.86 8.62
C GLN A 204 -10.09 21.93 7.58
N LEU A 205 -8.91 21.34 7.86
CA LEU A 205 -8.26 20.40 6.98
C LEU A 205 -9.11 19.14 6.81
N MET A 206 -9.61 18.54 7.90
CA MET A 206 -10.50 17.37 7.85
C MET A 206 -11.81 17.66 7.11
N ARG A 207 -12.42 18.84 7.39
CA ARG A 207 -13.63 19.27 6.64
C ARG A 207 -13.37 19.41 5.16
N SER A 208 -12.18 19.87 4.75
CA SER A 208 -11.84 20.00 3.33
C SER A 208 -11.74 18.65 2.63
N ILE A 209 -11.17 17.62 3.27
CA ILE A 209 -11.13 16.27 2.72
C ILE A 209 -12.56 15.74 2.50
N LEU A 210 -13.42 15.85 3.53
CA LEU A 210 -14.81 15.43 3.44
C LEU A 210 -15.61 16.23 2.41
N HIS A 211 -15.31 17.51 2.24
CA HIS A 211 -15.92 18.37 1.22
C HIS A 211 -15.64 17.82 -0.19
N TYR A 212 -14.38 17.53 -0.52
CA TYR A 212 -14.02 16.98 -1.84
C TYR A 212 -14.66 15.61 -2.09
N VAL A 213 -14.75 14.73 -1.09
CA VAL A 213 -15.48 13.45 -1.22
C VAL A 213 -16.98 13.69 -1.56
N ARG A 214 -17.60 14.73 -0.97
CA ARG A 214 -19.02 15.03 -1.22
C ARG A 214 -19.27 15.62 -2.59
N ILE A 215 -18.42 16.55 -3.04
CA ILE A 215 -18.66 17.30 -4.28
C ILE A 215 -18.14 16.61 -5.54
N LEU A 216 -17.15 15.70 -5.43
CA LEU A 216 -16.50 15.06 -6.57
C LEU A 216 -17.02 13.62 -6.80
N PRO A 217 -17.95 13.40 -7.76
CA PRO A 217 -18.41 12.06 -8.10
C PRO A 217 -17.28 11.14 -8.59
N ASP A 218 -16.32 11.68 -9.36
CA ASP A 218 -15.18 10.95 -9.87
C ASP A 218 -14.29 10.42 -8.73
N LEU A 219 -14.10 11.22 -7.66
CA LEU A 219 -13.34 10.79 -6.48
C LEU A 219 -14.05 9.63 -5.76
N ARG A 220 -15.38 9.72 -5.59
CA ARG A 220 -16.15 8.62 -4.97
C ARG A 220 -16.04 7.34 -5.77
N MET A 221 -16.16 7.46 -7.11
CA MET A 221 -16.09 6.29 -7.99
C MET A 221 -14.67 5.71 -8.06
N ALA A 222 -13.65 6.55 -8.12
CA ALA A 222 -12.26 6.12 -8.06
C ALA A 222 -11.94 5.45 -6.71
N SER A 223 -12.43 6.01 -5.60
CA SER A 223 -12.30 5.44 -4.25
C SER A 223 -12.95 4.06 -4.14
N LEU A 224 -14.15 3.89 -4.68
CA LEU A 224 -14.84 2.59 -4.71
C LEU A 224 -14.07 1.56 -5.55
N ARG A 225 -13.63 1.95 -6.76
CA ARG A 225 -12.81 1.06 -7.60
C ARG A 225 -11.51 0.70 -6.92
N GLY A 226 -10.80 1.69 -6.36
CA GLY A 226 -9.55 1.47 -5.62
C GLY A 226 -9.73 0.53 -4.43
N ALA A 227 -10.79 0.72 -3.63
CA ALA A 227 -11.11 -0.14 -2.49
C ALA A 227 -11.39 -1.58 -2.92
N LEU A 228 -12.21 -1.80 -3.94
CA LEU A 228 -12.58 -3.14 -4.41
C LEU A 228 -11.40 -3.87 -5.07
N THR A 229 -10.61 -3.17 -5.90
CA THR A 229 -9.47 -3.79 -6.57
C THR A 229 -8.34 -4.07 -5.61
N PHE A 230 -8.01 -3.17 -4.68
CA PHE A 230 -7.00 -3.43 -3.66
C PHE A 230 -7.48 -4.41 -2.60
N GLY A 231 -8.79 -4.46 -2.32
CA GLY A 231 -9.40 -5.49 -1.49
C GLY A 231 -9.19 -6.89 -2.10
N SER A 232 -9.47 -7.05 -3.38
CA SER A 232 -9.22 -8.28 -4.12
C SER A 232 -7.74 -8.68 -4.13
N PHE A 233 -6.83 -7.72 -4.36
CA PHE A 233 -5.37 -7.92 -4.27
C PHE A 233 -4.94 -8.36 -2.87
N SER A 234 -5.40 -7.66 -1.83
CA SER A 234 -5.05 -7.96 -0.44
C SER A 234 -5.60 -9.30 0.03
N MET A 235 -6.75 -9.73 -0.52
CA MET A 235 -7.33 -11.04 -0.29
C MET A 235 -6.40 -12.16 -0.75
N LEU A 236 -5.85 -12.05 -1.98
CA LEU A 236 -4.86 -13.00 -2.49
C LEU A 236 -3.63 -13.05 -1.58
N TRP A 237 -2.98 -11.90 -1.36
CA TRP A 237 -1.73 -11.87 -0.61
C TRP A 237 -1.89 -12.23 0.87
N GLY A 238 -3.06 -11.99 1.46
CA GLY A 238 -3.38 -12.37 2.84
C GLY A 238 -3.69 -13.86 3.03
N THR A 239 -3.90 -14.62 1.94
CA THR A 239 -4.23 -16.05 2.01
C THR A 239 -3.25 -16.93 1.23
N LEU A 240 -2.36 -16.34 0.42
CA LEU A 240 -1.42 -17.07 -0.43
C LEU A 240 -0.49 -18.00 0.36
N ALA A 241 -0.02 -17.55 1.52
CA ALA A 241 0.82 -18.38 2.39
C ALA A 241 0.09 -19.65 2.85
N PHE A 242 -1.21 -19.57 3.14
CA PHE A 242 -2.02 -20.71 3.51
C PHE A 242 -2.20 -21.70 2.33
N GLN A 243 -2.46 -21.16 1.13
CA GLN A 243 -2.60 -21.97 -0.08
C GLN A 243 -1.30 -22.72 -0.40
N LEU A 244 -0.15 -22.04 -0.35
CA LEU A 244 1.15 -22.63 -0.66
C LEU A 244 1.60 -23.63 0.42
N ASN A 245 1.20 -23.46 1.68
CA ASN A 245 1.49 -24.42 2.73
C ASN A 245 0.59 -25.67 2.69
N SER A 246 -0.55 -25.58 1.99
CA SER A 246 -1.50 -26.71 1.84
C SER A 246 -1.12 -27.62 0.67
N PRO A 247 -1.59 -28.91 0.66
CA PRO A 247 -1.46 -29.77 -0.51
C PRO A 247 -2.08 -29.12 -1.77
N PRO A 248 -1.48 -29.30 -2.96
CA PRO A 248 -0.34 -30.17 -3.27
C PRO A 248 1.04 -29.54 -3.06
N PHE A 249 1.13 -28.27 -2.65
CA PHE A 249 2.40 -27.54 -2.59
C PHE A 249 3.26 -27.92 -1.39
N ASN A 250 2.68 -27.93 -0.19
CA ASN A 250 3.37 -28.16 1.10
C ASN A 250 4.64 -27.31 1.24
N ALA A 251 4.58 -26.03 0.81
CA ALA A 251 5.72 -25.12 0.72
C ALA A 251 5.84 -24.27 1.99
N GLY A 252 7.06 -23.89 2.32
CA GLY A 252 7.37 -23.01 3.45
C GLY A 252 7.10 -21.53 3.20
N SER A 253 7.41 -20.71 4.21
CA SER A 253 7.27 -19.25 4.14
C SER A 253 8.24 -18.60 3.15
N ASP A 254 9.37 -19.23 2.87
CA ASP A 254 10.36 -18.84 1.87
C ASP A 254 9.76 -18.82 0.47
N VAL A 255 9.01 -19.86 0.08
CA VAL A 255 8.32 -19.94 -1.21
C VAL A 255 7.20 -18.88 -1.28
N ALA A 256 6.41 -18.72 -0.20
CA ALA A 256 5.37 -17.69 -0.13
C ALA A 256 5.97 -16.28 -0.28
N GLY A 257 7.11 -16.02 0.37
CA GLY A 257 7.85 -14.78 0.24
C GLY A 257 8.43 -14.58 -1.16
N ALA A 258 9.00 -15.63 -1.78
CA ALA A 258 9.59 -15.59 -3.12
C ALA A 258 8.56 -15.21 -4.20
N MET A 259 7.27 -15.50 -4.00
CA MET A 259 6.20 -15.02 -4.90
C MET A 259 6.17 -13.47 -4.96
N GLY A 260 6.68 -12.78 -3.94
CA GLY A 260 6.84 -11.33 -3.96
C GLY A 260 7.74 -10.81 -5.08
N ILE A 261 8.73 -11.61 -5.54
CA ILE A 261 9.61 -11.24 -6.66
C ILE A 261 8.80 -11.07 -7.96
N ILE A 262 7.75 -11.87 -8.13
CA ILE A 262 6.88 -11.84 -9.30
C ILE A 262 6.18 -10.48 -9.42
N GLY A 263 5.85 -9.86 -8.28
CA GLY A 263 5.24 -8.52 -8.24
C GLY A 263 6.11 -7.40 -8.86
N VAL A 264 7.44 -7.63 -9.03
CA VAL A 264 8.32 -6.69 -9.77
C VAL A 264 7.81 -6.47 -11.19
N LEU A 265 7.23 -7.48 -11.81
CA LEU A 265 6.64 -7.38 -13.14
C LEU A 265 5.44 -6.42 -13.16
N GLY A 266 4.72 -6.27 -12.04
CA GLY A 266 3.68 -5.25 -11.88
C GLY A 266 4.22 -3.81 -12.01
N ALA A 267 5.45 -3.56 -11.53
CA ALA A 267 6.08 -2.25 -11.70
C ALA A 267 6.37 -1.90 -13.17
N VAL A 268 6.64 -2.92 -14.01
CA VAL A 268 6.81 -2.74 -15.47
C VAL A 268 5.50 -2.29 -16.12
N ALA A 269 4.36 -2.74 -15.60
CA ALA A 269 3.04 -2.35 -16.09
C ALA A 269 2.80 -0.84 -15.99
N ALA A 270 3.40 -0.15 -15.03
CA ALA A 270 3.26 1.30 -14.88
C ALA A 270 3.70 2.07 -16.13
N ASN A 271 4.83 1.66 -16.73
CA ASN A 271 5.35 2.29 -17.94
C ASN A 271 4.48 2.01 -19.19
N VAL A 272 3.93 0.81 -19.27
CA VAL A 272 3.00 0.41 -20.35
C VAL A 272 1.67 1.14 -20.20
N THR A 273 1.16 1.22 -18.99
CA THR A 273 -0.11 1.90 -18.68
C THR A 273 -0.12 3.35 -19.12
N GLY A 274 0.96 4.11 -18.86
CA GLY A 274 1.06 5.50 -19.28
C GLY A 274 0.90 5.68 -20.81
N ARG A 275 1.53 4.81 -21.60
CA ARG A 275 1.45 4.84 -23.09
C ARG A 275 0.06 4.47 -23.58
N VAL A 276 -0.55 3.44 -22.99
CA VAL A 276 -1.88 2.96 -23.38
C VAL A 276 -2.96 3.95 -22.97
N THR A 277 -2.82 4.61 -21.80
CA THR A 277 -3.73 5.66 -21.33
C THR A 277 -3.79 6.85 -22.28
N ASN A 278 -2.63 7.26 -22.81
CA ASN A 278 -2.57 8.37 -23.78
C ASN A 278 -3.29 8.04 -25.08
N LYS A 279 -3.35 6.75 -25.48
CA LYS A 279 -3.98 6.31 -26.73
C LYS A 279 -5.48 6.05 -26.60
N TYR A 280 -5.92 5.43 -25.50
CA TYR A 280 -7.30 4.92 -25.35
C TYR A 280 -8.10 5.62 -24.23
N GLY A 281 -7.48 6.48 -23.45
CA GLY A 281 -8.10 7.18 -22.32
C GLY A 281 -8.21 6.32 -21.05
N GLN A 282 -8.38 6.99 -19.90
CA GLN A 282 -8.39 6.35 -18.58
C GLN A 282 -9.55 5.38 -18.38
N ASN A 283 -10.74 5.72 -18.86
CA ASN A 283 -11.93 4.88 -18.71
C ASN A 283 -11.81 3.54 -19.44
N ALA A 284 -11.17 3.51 -20.61
CA ALA A 284 -10.89 2.27 -21.32
C ALA A 284 -9.95 1.36 -20.54
N ILE A 285 -8.89 1.93 -19.95
CA ILE A 285 -7.95 1.16 -19.12
C ILE A 285 -8.62 0.62 -17.86
N LEU A 286 -9.49 1.39 -17.22
CA LEU A 286 -10.25 0.95 -16.05
C LEU A 286 -11.20 -0.21 -16.40
N THR A 287 -11.83 -0.18 -17.57
CA THR A 287 -12.68 -1.29 -18.05
C THR A 287 -11.84 -2.53 -18.39
N ILE A 288 -10.80 -2.37 -19.21
CA ILE A 288 -9.92 -3.47 -19.63
C ILE A 288 -9.20 -4.07 -18.42
N GLY A 289 -8.66 -3.23 -17.52
CA GLY A 289 -8.02 -3.66 -16.29
C GLY A 289 -8.95 -4.47 -15.39
N GLY A 290 -10.22 -4.05 -15.25
CA GLY A 290 -11.23 -4.81 -14.54
C GLY A 290 -11.49 -6.20 -15.16
N CYS A 291 -11.58 -6.28 -16.49
CA CYS A 291 -11.72 -7.56 -17.20
C CYS A 291 -10.49 -8.47 -17.01
N ILE A 292 -9.28 -7.90 -17.06
CA ILE A 292 -8.03 -8.63 -16.83
C ILE A 292 -7.95 -9.13 -15.37
N LEU A 293 -8.39 -8.33 -14.40
CA LEU A 293 -8.48 -8.76 -13.00
C LEU A 293 -9.49 -9.90 -12.80
N LEU A 294 -10.66 -9.86 -13.46
CA LEU A 294 -11.58 -11.00 -13.45
C LEU A 294 -10.93 -12.25 -14.02
N PHE A 295 -10.22 -12.11 -15.13
CA PHE A 295 -9.53 -13.22 -15.78
C PHE A 295 -8.44 -13.83 -14.86
N SER A 296 -7.72 -13.03 -14.08
CA SER A 296 -6.75 -13.55 -13.11
C SER A 296 -7.42 -14.47 -12.07
N TRP A 297 -8.60 -14.12 -11.58
CA TRP A 297 -9.36 -14.94 -10.63
C TRP A 297 -9.88 -16.24 -11.27
N VAL A 298 -10.21 -16.22 -12.55
CA VAL A 298 -10.54 -17.46 -13.30
C VAL A 298 -9.32 -18.37 -13.35
N ILE A 299 -8.11 -17.84 -13.60
CA ILE A 299 -6.86 -18.60 -13.57
C ILE A 299 -6.63 -19.20 -12.19
N PHE A 300 -6.78 -18.42 -11.10
CA PHE A 300 -6.66 -18.93 -9.75
C PHE A 300 -7.68 -20.04 -9.43
N GLY A 301 -8.89 -19.97 -10.01
CA GLY A 301 -9.90 -21.02 -9.86
C GLY A 301 -9.58 -22.30 -10.60
N LEU A 302 -9.08 -22.19 -11.84
CA LEU A 302 -8.82 -23.35 -12.71
C LEU A 302 -7.45 -23.99 -12.48
N ALA A 303 -6.44 -23.19 -12.17
CA ALA A 303 -5.04 -23.63 -12.08
C ALA A 303 -4.35 -23.26 -10.74
N GLY A 304 -5.09 -22.80 -9.74
CA GLY A 304 -4.56 -22.39 -8.44
C GLY A 304 -4.01 -23.54 -7.57
N SER A 305 -4.07 -24.76 -8.03
CA SER A 305 -3.40 -25.93 -7.47
C SER A 305 -2.02 -26.22 -8.08
N THR A 306 -1.55 -25.37 -8.99
CA THR A 306 -0.24 -25.49 -9.65
C THR A 306 0.58 -24.23 -9.47
N TYR A 307 1.91 -24.36 -9.36
CA TYR A 307 2.80 -23.18 -9.30
C TYR A 307 2.64 -22.29 -10.53
N ALA A 308 2.51 -22.86 -11.73
CA ALA A 308 2.32 -22.09 -12.95
C ALA A 308 1.04 -21.23 -12.89
N GLY A 309 -0.07 -21.79 -12.44
CA GLY A 309 -1.34 -21.07 -12.30
C GLY A 309 -1.26 -19.94 -11.27
N ILE A 310 -0.63 -20.19 -10.11
CA ILE A 310 -0.39 -19.16 -9.10
C ILE A 310 0.50 -18.03 -9.66
N ILE A 311 1.63 -18.36 -10.30
CA ILE A 311 2.57 -17.39 -10.85
C ILE A 311 1.91 -16.53 -11.94
N ILE A 312 1.25 -17.15 -12.92
CA ILE A 312 0.58 -16.46 -14.02
C ILE A 312 -0.55 -15.58 -13.48
N GLY A 313 -1.33 -16.12 -12.53
CA GLY A 313 -2.40 -15.37 -11.87
C GLY A 313 -1.90 -14.12 -11.13
N ILE A 314 -0.78 -14.22 -10.39
CA ILE A 314 -0.14 -13.11 -9.69
C ILE A 314 0.34 -12.04 -10.69
N ILE A 315 1.05 -12.45 -11.75
CA ILE A 315 1.54 -11.51 -12.77
C ILE A 315 0.38 -10.68 -13.35
N ILE A 316 -0.68 -11.36 -13.76
CA ILE A 316 -1.85 -10.71 -14.37
C ILE A 316 -2.56 -9.81 -13.36
N LEU A 317 -2.75 -10.28 -12.13
CA LEU A 317 -3.40 -9.52 -11.07
C LEU A 317 -2.61 -8.26 -10.71
N ASP A 318 -1.30 -8.38 -10.47
CA ASP A 318 -0.44 -7.26 -10.06
C ASP A 318 -0.34 -6.21 -11.16
N MET A 319 -0.16 -6.63 -12.43
CA MET A 319 -0.13 -5.71 -13.56
C MET A 319 -1.44 -4.94 -13.74
N ALA A 320 -2.57 -5.62 -13.70
CA ALA A 320 -3.88 -5.00 -13.87
C ALA A 320 -4.24 -4.10 -12.67
N GLN A 321 -3.92 -4.53 -11.45
CA GLN A 321 -4.12 -3.73 -10.24
C GLN A 321 -3.33 -2.42 -10.29
N GLN A 322 -2.05 -2.46 -10.69
CA GLN A 322 -1.21 -1.26 -10.82
C GLN A 322 -1.72 -0.33 -11.93
N ALA A 323 -2.11 -0.89 -13.07
CA ALA A 323 -2.69 -0.12 -14.15
C ALA A 323 -3.96 0.63 -13.73
N MET A 324 -4.86 -0.04 -13.02
CA MET A 324 -6.09 0.57 -12.51
C MET A 324 -5.83 1.61 -11.43
N ASN A 325 -4.87 1.36 -10.52
CA ASN A 325 -4.48 2.32 -9.47
C ASN A 325 -3.95 3.62 -10.07
N ILE A 326 -3.01 3.52 -11.03
CA ILE A 326 -2.44 4.69 -11.73
C ILE A 326 -3.52 5.44 -12.50
N SER A 327 -4.41 4.73 -13.20
CA SER A 327 -5.49 5.36 -13.98
C SER A 327 -6.50 6.07 -13.09
N ASN A 328 -6.87 5.51 -11.93
CA ASN A 328 -7.73 6.15 -10.95
C ASN A 328 -7.09 7.44 -10.41
N GLN A 329 -5.82 7.39 -9.99
CA GLN A 329 -5.10 8.58 -9.48
C GLN A 329 -4.96 9.65 -10.56
N SER A 330 -4.59 9.26 -11.77
CA SER A 330 -4.49 10.20 -12.90
C SER A 330 -5.81 10.90 -13.22
N LEU A 331 -6.93 10.17 -13.11
CA LEU A 331 -8.27 10.72 -13.34
C LEU A 331 -8.61 11.79 -12.31
N ILE A 332 -8.43 11.49 -11.01
CA ILE A 332 -8.86 12.38 -9.93
C ILE A 332 -7.94 13.58 -9.72
N PHE A 333 -6.65 13.49 -10.09
CA PHE A 333 -5.70 14.60 -9.90
C PHE A 333 -5.80 15.68 -10.99
N LYS A 334 -6.33 15.35 -12.18
CA LYS A 334 -6.51 16.31 -13.28
C LYS A 334 -7.55 17.37 -13.00
N THR A 335 -8.59 17.04 -12.23
CA THR A 335 -9.76 17.91 -12.03
C THR A 335 -9.50 19.04 -11.03
N HIS A 336 -8.65 18.81 -10.01
CA HIS A 336 -8.37 19.77 -8.95
C HIS A 336 -6.90 19.73 -8.51
N PRO A 337 -5.98 20.29 -9.31
CA PRO A 337 -4.54 20.26 -9.00
C PRO A 337 -4.18 20.91 -7.66
N GLU A 338 -4.94 21.94 -7.25
CA GLU A 338 -4.78 22.67 -5.98
C GLU A 338 -5.15 21.85 -4.74
N ALA A 339 -5.91 20.77 -4.92
CA ALA A 339 -6.40 19.91 -3.85
C ALA A 339 -5.80 18.50 -3.87
N THR A 340 -4.80 18.25 -4.72
CA THR A 340 -4.22 16.91 -4.96
C THR A 340 -3.92 16.14 -3.68
N ASN A 341 -3.30 16.76 -2.66
CA ASN A 341 -2.99 16.08 -1.40
C ASN A 341 -4.25 15.60 -0.66
N ARG A 342 -5.32 16.41 -0.64
CA ARG A 342 -6.57 16.07 0.05
C ARG A 342 -7.35 14.98 -0.68
N ILE A 343 -7.38 15.07 -2.00
CA ILE A 343 -7.98 14.06 -2.89
C ILE A 343 -7.22 12.75 -2.77
N ASN A 344 -5.88 12.79 -2.78
CA ASN A 344 -5.05 11.61 -2.59
C ASN A 344 -5.29 10.96 -1.22
N THR A 345 -5.37 11.75 -0.15
CA THR A 345 -5.67 11.22 1.19
C THR A 345 -7.01 10.47 1.19
N ALA A 346 -8.08 11.06 0.66
CA ALA A 346 -9.40 10.42 0.59
C ALA A 346 -9.35 9.11 -0.22
N TYR A 347 -8.68 9.13 -1.38
CA TYR A 347 -8.50 7.95 -2.23
C TYR A 347 -7.72 6.85 -1.53
N MET A 348 -6.56 7.16 -0.95
CA MET A 348 -5.68 6.18 -0.30
C MET A 348 -6.29 5.60 0.98
N VAL A 349 -7.03 6.39 1.75
CA VAL A 349 -7.80 5.89 2.90
C VAL A 349 -8.81 4.84 2.44
N SER A 350 -9.57 5.12 1.39
CA SER A 350 -10.53 4.17 0.81
C SER A 350 -9.84 2.93 0.26
N PHE A 351 -8.70 3.09 -0.40
CA PHE A 351 -7.88 2.03 -0.98
C PHE A 351 -7.42 1.04 0.10
N PHE A 352 -6.79 1.52 1.18
CA PHE A 352 -6.31 0.65 2.26
C PHE A 352 -7.42 0.10 3.16
N THR A 353 -8.52 0.84 3.33
CA THR A 353 -9.73 0.31 3.98
C THR A 353 -10.31 -0.85 3.18
N GLY A 354 -10.37 -0.71 1.86
CA GLY A 354 -10.75 -1.80 0.96
C GLY A 354 -9.81 -3.01 1.07
N GLY A 355 -8.50 -2.76 1.17
CA GLY A 355 -7.50 -3.80 1.44
C GLY A 355 -7.76 -4.56 2.73
N ALA A 356 -8.04 -3.85 3.81
CA ALA A 356 -8.37 -4.44 5.12
C ALA A 356 -9.64 -5.31 5.03
N ILE A 357 -10.71 -4.79 4.40
CA ILE A 357 -11.95 -5.53 4.19
C ILE A 357 -11.68 -6.79 3.33
N GLY A 358 -10.91 -6.66 2.25
CA GLY A 358 -10.54 -7.79 1.39
C GLY A 358 -9.76 -8.85 2.13
N THR A 359 -8.77 -8.47 2.94
CA THR A 359 -8.01 -9.40 3.77
C THR A 359 -8.91 -10.12 4.78
N PHE A 360 -9.84 -9.41 5.43
CA PHE A 360 -10.81 -10.00 6.35
C PHE A 360 -11.72 -11.01 5.65
N VAL A 361 -12.31 -10.61 4.52
CA VAL A 361 -13.19 -11.49 3.72
C VAL A 361 -12.41 -12.70 3.22
N GLY A 362 -11.18 -12.51 2.73
CA GLY A 362 -10.32 -13.59 2.26
C GLY A 362 -9.98 -14.61 3.35
N GLY A 363 -9.56 -14.13 4.54
CA GLY A 363 -9.27 -15.00 5.67
C GLY A 363 -10.50 -15.76 6.17
N THR A 364 -11.66 -15.12 6.21
CA THR A 364 -12.92 -15.77 6.57
C THR A 364 -13.35 -16.80 5.51
N ALA A 365 -13.27 -16.45 4.23
CA ALA A 365 -13.59 -17.34 3.13
C ALA A 365 -12.64 -18.55 3.07
N TRP A 366 -11.35 -18.33 3.37
CA TRP A 366 -10.38 -19.39 3.53
C TRP A 366 -10.76 -20.36 4.67
N GLY A 367 -11.15 -19.83 5.82
CA GLY A 367 -11.55 -20.66 6.97
C GLY A 367 -12.77 -21.54 6.68
N MET A 368 -13.72 -21.05 5.86
CA MET A 368 -14.96 -21.78 5.54
C MET A 368 -14.83 -22.71 4.32
N TYR A 369 -14.21 -22.24 3.26
CA TYR A 369 -14.24 -22.90 1.94
C TYR A 369 -12.85 -23.04 1.30
N ARG A 370 -11.78 -22.83 2.07
CA ARG A 370 -10.39 -22.90 1.60
C ARG A 370 -10.18 -22.02 0.37
N TRP A 371 -9.33 -22.47 -0.58
CA TRP A 371 -8.99 -21.71 -1.79
C TRP A 371 -10.20 -21.31 -2.65
N THR A 372 -11.18 -22.20 -2.75
CA THR A 372 -12.40 -21.91 -3.54
C THR A 372 -13.15 -20.69 -3.00
N GLY A 373 -13.26 -20.55 -1.66
CA GLY A 373 -13.89 -19.40 -1.04
C GLY A 373 -13.15 -18.10 -1.36
N VAL A 374 -11.81 -18.13 -1.32
CA VAL A 374 -10.98 -16.96 -1.68
C VAL A 374 -11.19 -16.56 -3.13
N VAL A 375 -11.15 -17.53 -4.04
CA VAL A 375 -11.34 -17.29 -5.49
C VAL A 375 -12.70 -16.66 -5.78
N VAL A 376 -13.77 -17.24 -5.24
CA VAL A 376 -15.13 -16.72 -5.44
C VAL A 376 -15.27 -15.31 -4.87
N SER A 377 -14.74 -15.06 -3.69
CA SER A 377 -14.79 -13.74 -3.06
C SER A 377 -14.00 -12.70 -3.84
N GLY A 378 -12.79 -13.03 -4.28
CA GLY A 378 -11.94 -12.13 -5.09
C GLY A 378 -12.56 -11.81 -6.44
N PHE A 379 -13.11 -12.83 -7.12
CA PHE A 379 -13.87 -12.64 -8.36
C PHE A 379 -15.08 -11.72 -8.15
N THR A 380 -15.83 -11.92 -7.07
CA THR A 380 -17.01 -11.11 -6.72
C THR A 380 -16.62 -9.64 -6.48
N PHE A 381 -15.53 -9.35 -5.78
CA PHE A 381 -15.06 -7.97 -5.58
C PHE A 381 -14.81 -7.26 -6.90
N ILE A 382 -14.15 -7.94 -7.84
CA ILE A 382 -13.84 -7.34 -9.15
C ILE A 382 -15.08 -7.25 -10.04
N LEU A 383 -15.98 -8.24 -9.99
CA LEU A 383 -17.27 -8.17 -10.71
C LEU A 383 -18.09 -6.96 -10.25
N VAL A 384 -18.23 -6.75 -8.94
CA VAL A 384 -18.91 -5.58 -8.37
C VAL A 384 -18.23 -4.28 -8.79
N CYS A 385 -16.89 -4.24 -8.77
CA CYS A 385 -16.12 -3.09 -9.25
C CYS A 385 -16.42 -2.74 -10.70
N LEU A 386 -16.40 -3.75 -11.58
CA LEU A 386 -16.64 -3.58 -13.01
C LEU A 386 -18.09 -3.16 -13.31
N LEU A 387 -19.07 -3.79 -12.66
CA LEU A 387 -20.48 -3.42 -12.79
C LEU A 387 -20.73 -1.98 -12.35
N ALA A 388 -20.20 -1.58 -11.17
CA ALA A 388 -20.29 -0.21 -10.68
C ALA A 388 -19.65 0.80 -11.65
N HIS A 389 -18.48 0.44 -12.22
CA HIS A 389 -17.81 1.27 -13.22
C HIS A 389 -18.65 1.44 -14.51
N LEU A 390 -19.20 0.37 -15.05
CA LEU A 390 -20.01 0.41 -16.27
C LEU A 390 -21.31 1.21 -16.06
N ILE A 391 -21.97 1.06 -14.90
CA ILE A 391 -23.15 1.86 -14.54
C ILE A 391 -22.77 3.34 -14.47
N TYR A 392 -21.65 3.67 -13.84
CA TYR A 392 -21.16 5.04 -13.74
C TYR A 392 -20.90 5.68 -15.12
N LEU A 393 -20.26 4.94 -16.05
CA LEU A 393 -20.04 5.42 -17.42
C LEU A 393 -21.34 5.70 -18.17
N LYS A 394 -22.37 4.86 -18.00
CA LYS A 394 -23.70 5.11 -18.59
C LYS A 394 -24.34 6.38 -18.04
N THR A 395 -24.20 6.62 -16.71
CA THR A 395 -24.78 7.79 -16.05
C THR A 395 -24.12 9.10 -16.51
N ILE A 396 -22.80 9.10 -16.75
CA ILE A 396 -22.09 10.27 -17.29
C ILE A 396 -22.56 10.54 -18.72
N LYS A 397 -22.57 9.54 -19.60
CA LYS A 397 -23.00 9.70 -20.98
C LYS A 397 -24.46 10.21 -21.09
N SER A 398 -25.34 9.75 -20.20
CA SER A 398 -26.72 10.24 -20.17
C SER A 398 -26.82 11.73 -19.81
N LYS A 399 -25.95 12.24 -18.96
CA LYS A 399 -25.92 13.67 -18.59
C LYS A 399 -25.30 14.59 -19.66
N GLU A 400 -24.44 14.05 -20.53
CA GLU A 400 -23.86 14.80 -21.64
C GLU A 400 -24.84 14.90 -22.84
N ILE A 401 -25.85 14.03 -22.91
CA ILE A 401 -26.83 13.99 -24.00
C ILE A 401 -28.10 14.80 -23.66
N THR A 402 -28.32 15.13 -22.39
CA THR A 402 -29.47 15.94 -21.94
C THR A 402 -28.96 17.37 -21.66
N PRO A 403 -29.16 18.35 -22.57
CA PRO A 403 -28.75 19.73 -22.40
C PRO A 403 -29.47 20.43 -21.25
#